data_1a94030d0e23b56e4ba6044b59999846
#
_entry.id   1a94030d0e23b56e4ba6044b59999846
#
_cell.length_a   1.000
_cell.length_b   1.000
_cell.length_c   1.000
_cell.angle_alpha   90.00
_cell.angle_beta   90.00
_cell.angle_gamma   90.00
#
_symmetry.space_group_name_H-M   'P 1'
#
loop_
_entity.id
_entity.type
_entity.pdbx_description
1 polymer ?
#
loop_
_entity_poly.entity_id
_entity_poly.type
_entity_poly.pdbx_seq_one_letter_code
_entity_poly.pdbx_strand_id
1 'polypeptide(L)'
;MINRRTLLAGLAAGIAATPALAHHGWRWTEDGNFELTGIIKSARLGMPHGILMVEANDELWTVEAGQPWRHERAGLDETLLSEGTEITVSGGRSADEADKRVKAERITIAGKLYDLYPDRS
;
A
#
# COMPACT_ATOMS: atom_id res chain seq x y z
N MET A 1 -12.67 -34.77 31.91
CA MET A 1 -12.25 -34.42 31.49
C MET A 1 -11.92 -34.11 30.62
N ILE A 2 -11.88 -33.93 30.37
CA ILE A 2 -11.41 -33.51 29.64
C ILE A 2 -11.12 -33.02 29.04
N ASN A 3 -10.99 -32.82 29.01
CA ASN A 3 -10.54 -32.26 28.34
C ASN A 3 -10.07 -31.91 27.85
N ARG A 4 -10.04 -31.90 28.28
CA ARG A 4 -9.36 -31.46 27.85
C ARG A 4 -8.92 -31.37 26.91
N ARG A 5 -9.04 -31.58 26.96
CA ARG A 5 -8.62 -31.42 26.13
C ARG A 5 -8.44 -30.93 25.27
N THR A 6 -8.52 -30.81 25.31
CA THR A 6 -8.17 -30.30 24.49
C THR A 6 -7.93 -29.63 23.93
N LEU A 7 -7.92 -29.37 24.20
CA LEU A 7 -7.44 -28.69 23.68
C LEU A 7 -7.05 -28.36 22.93
N LEU A 8 -6.99 -28.52 23.01
CA LEU A 8 -6.41 -28.25 22.30
C LEU A 8 -6.19 -27.82 21.46
N ALA A 9 -6.32 -27.87 21.50
CA ALA A 9 -6.10 -27.54 20.74
C ALA A 9 -5.62 -27.03 20.10
N GLY A 10 -5.39 -26.81 20.15
CA GLY A 10 -4.84 -26.30 19.63
C GLY A 10 -4.52 -25.96 18.92
N LEU A 11 -4.52 -25.96 18.95
CA LEU A 11 -4.25 -25.66 18.19
C LEU A 11 -4.23 -25.17 17.33
N ALA A 12 -3.96 -25.50 17.47
CA ALA A 12 -4.35 -25.03 16.17
C ALA A 12 -3.78 -23.72 15.80
N ALA A 13 -3.28 -23.13 16.64
CA ALA A 13 -2.80 -21.81 16.50
C ALA A 13 -1.71 -21.63 15.47
N GLY A 14 -0.93 -22.63 15.25
CA GLY A 14 0.22 -22.48 14.40
C GLY A 14 -0.08 -22.03 13.01
N ILE A 15 -1.26 -22.17 12.60
CA ILE A 15 -1.66 -21.86 11.26
C ILE A 15 -1.42 -20.42 10.89
N ALA A 16 -1.66 -19.55 11.83
CA ALA A 16 -1.64 -18.13 11.56
C ALA A 16 -0.27 -17.63 11.12
N ALA A 17 0.75 -18.37 11.40
CA ALA A 17 2.10 -17.90 11.10
C ALA A 17 2.38 -17.78 9.61
N THR A 18 1.81 -18.66 8.81
CA THR A 18 2.16 -18.73 7.42
C THR A 18 1.80 -17.49 6.61
N PRO A 19 0.61 -16.95 6.74
CA PRO A 19 0.26 -15.77 5.96
C PRO A 19 1.14 -14.57 6.25
N ALA A 20 1.69 -14.49 7.43
CA ALA A 20 2.49 -13.34 7.80
C ALA A 20 3.71 -13.19 6.89
N LEU A 21 4.29 -14.29 6.44
CA LEU A 21 5.45 -14.21 5.56
C LEU A 21 5.07 -13.66 4.18
N ALA A 22 3.91 -14.04 3.70
CA ALA A 22 3.47 -13.59 2.39
C ALA A 22 3.16 -12.10 2.36
N HIS A 23 2.92 -11.51 3.53
CA HIS A 23 2.53 -10.11 3.62
C HIS A 23 3.65 -9.22 4.13
N HIS A 24 4.88 -9.69 4.02
CA HIS A 24 6.02 -8.88 4.43
C HIS A 24 6.01 -7.56 3.66
N GLY A 25 6.09 -6.45 4.39
CA GLY A 25 5.99 -5.12 3.79
C GLY A 25 4.58 -4.60 3.66
N TRP A 26 3.59 -5.47 3.83
CA TRP A 26 2.18 -5.10 3.74
C TRP A 26 1.44 -5.30 5.06
N ARG A 27 2.18 -5.54 6.12
CA ARG A 27 1.57 -5.95 7.40
C ARG A 27 0.75 -4.86 8.06
N TRP A 28 1.05 -3.62 7.76
CA TRP A 28 0.33 -2.50 8.34
C TRP A 28 -0.94 -2.15 7.57
N THR A 29 -1.16 -2.77 6.42
CA THR A 29 -2.34 -2.48 5.60
C THR A 29 -3.47 -3.44 5.93
N GLU A 30 -4.69 -2.99 5.71
CA GLU A 30 -5.83 -3.88 5.80
C GLU A 30 -6.04 -4.59 4.47
N ASP A 31 -6.82 -5.66 4.53
CA ASP A 31 -7.14 -6.42 3.32
C ASP A 31 -8.10 -5.63 2.45
N GLY A 32 -8.06 -5.94 1.15
CA GLY A 32 -8.97 -5.34 0.20
C GLY A 32 -8.31 -4.26 -0.61
N ASN A 33 -9.08 -3.67 -1.48
CA ASN A 33 -8.60 -2.62 -2.37
C ASN A 33 -9.15 -1.28 -1.91
N PHE A 34 -8.24 -0.35 -1.69
CA PHE A 34 -8.60 1.01 -1.35
C PHE A 34 -8.20 1.91 -2.51
N GLU A 35 -9.04 2.88 -2.83
CA GLU A 35 -8.77 3.79 -3.92
C GLU A 35 -8.84 5.23 -3.42
N LEU A 36 -7.87 6.04 -3.86
CA LEU A 36 -7.75 7.42 -3.42
C LEU A 36 -7.43 8.28 -4.64
N THR A 37 -8.23 9.32 -4.87
CA THR A 37 -7.95 10.28 -5.92
C THR A 37 -7.64 11.62 -5.28
N GLY A 38 -6.54 12.22 -5.67
CA GLY A 38 -6.15 13.50 -5.10
C GLY A 38 -5.01 14.15 -5.86
N ILE A 39 -4.49 15.23 -5.27
CA ILE A 39 -3.49 16.08 -5.89
C ILE A 39 -2.17 15.90 -5.16
N ILE A 40 -1.11 15.67 -5.90
CA ILE A 40 0.22 15.54 -5.31
C ILE A 40 0.67 16.89 -4.76
N LYS A 41 1.04 16.91 -3.49
CA LYS A 41 1.58 18.09 -2.84
C LYS A 41 3.10 18.03 -2.78
N SER A 42 3.66 16.83 -2.69
CA SER A 42 5.10 16.62 -2.75
C SER A 42 5.38 15.18 -3.11
N ALA A 43 6.56 14.93 -3.66
CA ALA A 43 6.98 13.59 -4.03
C ALA A 43 8.48 13.47 -3.77
N ARG A 44 8.87 12.34 -3.20
CA ARG A 44 10.27 12.03 -2.99
C ARG A 44 10.48 10.57 -3.38
N LEU A 45 11.10 10.36 -4.53
CA LEU A 45 11.36 9.03 -5.06
C LEU A 45 12.78 8.61 -4.68
N GLY A 46 12.89 7.88 -3.58
CA GLY A 46 14.20 7.48 -3.10
C GLY A 46 14.11 6.25 -2.23
N MET A 47 15.23 5.92 -1.62
CA MET A 47 15.32 4.78 -0.71
C MET A 47 14.80 5.18 0.66
N PRO A 48 14.21 4.26 1.40
CA PRO A 48 13.89 2.89 0.99
C PRO A 48 12.65 2.79 0.11
N HIS A 49 11.78 3.78 0.12
CA HIS A 49 10.55 3.80 -0.67
C HIS A 49 10.27 5.21 -1.15
N GLY A 50 9.62 5.32 -2.30
CA GLY A 50 9.09 6.60 -2.71
C GLY A 50 7.92 7.00 -1.81
N ILE A 51 7.83 8.28 -1.50
CA ILE A 51 6.77 8.82 -0.66
C ILE A 51 6.12 9.98 -1.39
N LEU A 52 4.81 9.91 -1.54
CA LEU A 52 4.02 11.00 -2.10
C LEU A 52 3.12 11.53 -1.01
N MET A 53 3.01 12.86 -0.92
CA MET A 53 1.98 13.47 -0.08
C MET A 53 0.88 13.91 -1.00
N VAL A 54 -0.32 13.41 -0.76
CA VAL A 54 -1.47 13.60 -1.65
C VAL A 54 -2.63 14.18 -0.87
N GLU A 55 -3.17 15.28 -1.35
CA GLU A 55 -4.34 15.90 -0.75
C GLU A 55 -5.59 15.36 -1.41
N ALA A 56 -6.50 14.81 -0.61
CA ALA A 56 -7.75 14.26 -1.09
C ALA A 56 -8.83 14.54 -0.04
N ASN A 57 -9.94 15.11 -0.46
CA ASN A 57 -11.07 15.41 0.43
C ASN A 57 -10.65 16.25 1.64
N ASP A 58 -9.79 17.25 1.40
CA ASP A 58 -9.29 18.16 2.44
C ASP A 58 -8.43 17.47 3.49
N GLU A 59 -7.94 16.27 3.19
CA GLU A 59 -7.02 15.55 4.07
C GLU A 59 -5.73 15.27 3.35
N LEU A 60 -4.64 15.21 4.10
CA LEU A 60 -3.34 14.90 3.54
C LEU A 60 -3.02 13.43 3.79
N TRP A 61 -2.74 12.72 2.73
CA TRP A 61 -2.44 11.28 2.77
C TRP A 61 -0.98 11.05 2.45
N THR A 62 -0.38 10.09 3.15
CA THR A 62 0.96 9.60 2.81
C THR A 62 0.80 8.38 1.92
N VAL A 63 1.38 8.44 0.74
CA VAL A 63 1.31 7.33 -0.20
C VAL A 63 2.70 6.73 -0.36
N GLU A 64 2.86 5.46 0.01
CA GLU A 64 4.10 4.74 -0.23
C GLU A 64 4.06 4.19 -1.65
N ALA A 65 5.04 4.58 -2.44
CA ALA A 65 5.05 4.23 -3.86
C ALA A 65 6.08 3.15 -4.21
N GLY A 66 6.53 2.39 -3.21
CA GLY A 66 7.44 1.28 -3.44
C GLY A 66 8.89 1.70 -3.59
N GLN A 67 9.73 0.72 -3.84
CA GLN A 67 11.17 0.94 -4.00
C GLN A 67 11.47 1.56 -5.36
N PRO A 68 12.63 2.24 -5.48
CA PRO A 68 12.97 2.91 -6.74
C PRO A 68 12.92 2.02 -7.98
N TRP A 69 13.35 0.76 -7.87
CA TRP A 69 13.32 -0.11 -9.05
C TRP A 69 11.90 -0.37 -9.54
N ARG A 70 10.91 -0.26 -8.63
CA ARG A 70 9.52 -0.43 -9.03
C ARG A 70 9.03 0.77 -9.81
N HIS A 71 9.44 1.97 -9.40
CA HIS A 71 9.09 3.20 -10.15
C HIS A 71 9.65 3.12 -11.56
N GLU A 72 10.92 2.75 -11.67
CA GLU A 72 11.57 2.64 -12.97
C GLU A 72 10.88 1.64 -13.87
N ARG A 73 10.63 0.46 -13.33
CA ARG A 73 9.98 -0.59 -14.12
C ARG A 73 8.59 -0.17 -14.57
N ALA A 74 7.86 0.52 -13.71
CA ALA A 74 6.50 0.96 -14.02
C ALA A 74 6.47 2.15 -14.98
N GLY A 75 7.59 2.84 -15.12
CA GLY A 75 7.64 4.03 -15.98
C GLY A 75 7.30 5.32 -15.27
N LEU A 76 7.36 5.32 -13.95
CA LEU A 76 7.10 6.53 -13.16
C LEU A 76 8.39 7.27 -12.91
N ASP A 77 8.31 8.60 -12.92
CA ASP A 77 9.45 9.45 -12.61
C ASP A 77 8.96 10.72 -11.90
N GLU A 78 9.91 11.57 -11.54
CA GLU A 78 9.59 12.80 -10.80
C GLU A 78 8.77 13.78 -11.62
N THR A 79 8.89 13.73 -12.94
CA THR A 79 8.11 14.61 -13.80
C THR A 79 6.63 14.23 -13.76
N LEU A 80 6.35 12.95 -13.90
CA LEU A 80 4.98 12.46 -13.85
C LEU A 80 4.34 12.68 -12.47
N LEU A 81 5.16 12.59 -11.42
CA LEU A 81 4.67 12.72 -10.05
C LEU A 81 4.92 14.10 -9.46
N SER A 82 4.91 15.11 -10.31
CA SER A 82 5.20 16.47 -9.86
C SER A 82 4.04 17.06 -9.08
N GLU A 83 4.37 18.06 -8.28
CA GLU A 83 3.38 18.79 -7.48
C GLU A 83 2.27 19.32 -8.36
N GLY A 84 1.03 19.17 -7.92
CA GLY A 84 -0.14 19.65 -8.64
C GLY A 84 -0.77 18.62 -9.56
N THR A 85 -0.12 17.46 -9.74
CA THR A 85 -0.68 16.42 -10.61
C THR A 85 -1.79 15.66 -9.88
N GLU A 86 -2.90 15.45 -10.58
CA GLU A 86 -3.97 14.62 -10.05
C GLU A 86 -3.66 13.16 -10.34
N ILE A 87 -3.78 12.33 -9.32
CA ILE A 87 -3.54 10.90 -9.46
C ILE A 87 -4.65 10.12 -8.78
N THR A 88 -4.84 8.89 -9.23
CA THR A 88 -5.67 7.92 -8.52
C THR A 88 -4.76 6.78 -8.10
N VAL A 89 -4.76 6.51 -6.80
CA VAL A 89 -3.93 5.46 -6.21
C VAL A 89 -4.84 4.32 -5.80
N SER A 90 -4.48 3.10 -6.15
CA SER A 90 -5.16 1.94 -5.61
C SER A 90 -4.15 1.05 -4.88
N GLY A 91 -4.59 0.48 -3.76
CA GLY A 91 -3.70 -0.35 -2.94
C GLY A 91 -4.29 -0.64 -1.59
N GLY A 92 -3.42 -0.78 -0.61
CA GLY A 92 -3.83 -1.08 0.76
C GLY A 92 -3.68 0.12 1.66
N ARG A 93 -4.77 0.50 2.31
CA ARG A 93 -4.67 1.58 3.28
C ARG A 93 -4.27 1.02 4.65
N SER A 94 -3.77 1.90 5.51
CA SER A 94 -3.43 1.51 6.86
C SER A 94 -4.64 0.88 7.57
N ALA A 95 -4.39 -0.19 8.31
CA ALA A 95 -5.43 -0.82 9.13
C ALA A 95 -5.85 0.09 10.29
N ASP A 96 -5.03 1.06 10.63
CA ASP A 96 -5.35 2.07 11.62
C ASP A 96 -6.06 3.22 10.91
N GLU A 97 -7.35 3.40 11.19
CA GLU A 97 -8.13 4.41 10.50
C GLU A 97 -7.63 5.83 10.70
N ALA A 98 -6.99 6.08 11.82
CA ALA A 98 -6.45 7.41 12.09
C ALA A 98 -5.18 7.70 11.27
N ASP A 99 -4.57 6.66 10.73
CA ASP A 99 -3.35 6.79 9.94
C ASP A 99 -3.73 6.91 8.46
N LYS A 100 -3.66 8.13 7.94
CA LYS A 100 -4.00 8.40 6.53
C LYS A 100 -2.84 8.01 5.65
N ARG A 101 -2.66 6.71 5.45
CA ARG A 101 -1.54 6.16 4.71
C ARG A 101 -1.99 5.03 3.82
N VAL A 102 -1.44 4.99 2.61
CA VAL A 102 -1.76 3.98 1.61
C VAL A 102 -0.47 3.43 1.04
N LYS A 103 -0.40 2.13 0.87
CA LYS A 103 0.67 1.51 0.10
C LYS A 103 0.14 1.28 -1.31
N ALA A 104 0.72 2.00 -2.26
CA ALA A 104 0.22 1.98 -3.64
C ALA A 104 0.61 0.69 -4.34
N GLU A 105 -0.36 0.04 -4.95
CA GLU A 105 -0.11 -1.04 -5.89
C GLU A 105 -0.08 -0.50 -7.30
N ARG A 106 -0.95 0.45 -7.59
CA ARG A 106 -1.08 1.04 -8.92
C ARG A 106 -1.38 2.51 -8.79
N ILE A 107 -0.89 3.28 -9.75
CA ILE A 107 -1.16 4.71 -9.82
C ILE A 107 -1.64 5.01 -11.24
N THR A 108 -2.76 5.73 -11.34
CA THR A 108 -3.29 6.15 -12.63
C THR A 108 -3.09 7.66 -12.77
N ILE A 109 -2.52 8.09 -13.89
CA ILE A 109 -2.28 9.50 -14.19
C ILE A 109 -2.78 9.75 -15.59
N ALA A 110 -3.69 10.71 -15.75
CA ALA A 110 -4.24 11.08 -17.05
C ALA A 110 -4.73 9.87 -17.85
N GLY A 111 -5.37 8.95 -17.16
CA GLY A 111 -5.94 7.76 -17.79
C GLY A 111 -4.97 6.61 -18.01
N LYS A 112 -3.69 6.80 -17.69
CA LYS A 112 -2.71 5.73 -17.90
C LYS A 112 -2.38 5.07 -16.57
N LEU A 113 -2.37 3.74 -16.59
CA LEU A 113 -2.09 2.92 -15.41
C LEU A 113 -0.60 2.62 -15.31
N TYR A 114 -0.05 2.83 -14.12
CA TYR A 114 1.33 2.50 -13.79
C TYR A 114 1.29 1.48 -12.65
N ASP A 115 1.75 0.26 -12.94
CA ASP A 115 1.59 -0.86 -12.02
C ASP A 115 2.90 -1.10 -11.28
N LEU A 116 2.90 -0.79 -9.98
CA LEU A 116 4.09 -0.94 -9.13
C LEU A 116 4.28 -2.37 -8.64
N TYR A 117 3.20 -3.13 -8.56
CA TYR A 117 3.22 -4.51 -8.06
C TYR A 117 2.37 -5.40 -8.98
N PRO A 118 2.87 -5.69 -10.19
CA PRO A 118 2.05 -6.47 -11.14
C PRO A 118 1.70 -7.86 -10.66
N ASP A 119 2.43 -8.39 -9.67
CA ASP A 119 2.14 -9.71 -9.13
C ASP A 119 1.02 -9.71 -8.09
N ARG A 120 0.54 -8.54 -7.72
CA ARG A 120 -0.59 -8.42 -6.79
C ARG A 120 -1.84 -8.05 -7.58
N SER A 121 -2.96 -8.58 -7.16
CA SER A 121 -4.22 -8.29 -7.84
C SER A 121 -5.26 -7.74 -6.88
#